data_85310745b7b1d4b709c699007922a47d
#
_entry.id   85310745b7b1d4b709c699007922a47d
#
_cell.length_a   1.000
_cell.length_b   1.000
_cell.length_c   1.000
_cell.angle_alpha   90.00
_cell.angle_beta   90.00
_cell.angle_gamma   90.00
#
_symmetry.space_group_name_H-M   'P 1'
#
loop_
_entity.id
_entity.type
_entity.pdbx_description
1 polymer ?
#
loop_
_entity_poly.entity_id
_entity_poly.type
_entity_poly.pdbx_seq_one_letter_code
_entity_poly.pdbx_strand_id
1 'polypeptide(L)'
;MVWWPIGASLFASSEGSGLFIGLAGTGAASGIAVAGFEWNATYVLLALAWVFVPVYISSGIVTMPEYLGRRFGGERIRMYLSTLSLLLSVFTKISTDLYSGALFVQVCLGWNLYVSTVLMLVVTALYTIAGGLAAVIYTDTLQTFIMIIGAIILTITAFNKIDGYHNLEKVYLNAIPSKIIPNTTCHLPRADAMHLFRDPVAGDLPWTGMTFGLTILATWYWCTDQASVQLIYN
;
A
#
# COMPACT_ATOMS: atom_id res chain seq x y z
N MET A 1 5.01 -10.13 -22.26
CA MET A 1 5.62 -10.61 -21.00
C MET A 1 4.82 -11.79 -20.44
N VAL A 2 5.39 -12.57 -19.52
CA VAL A 2 4.67 -13.70 -18.88
C VAL A 2 3.86 -13.14 -17.69
N TRP A 3 2.76 -13.78 -17.32
CA TRP A 3 1.82 -13.28 -16.29
C TRP A 3 2.43 -13.12 -14.88
N TRP A 4 3.37 -13.99 -14.50
CA TRP A 4 3.90 -13.99 -13.13
C TRP A 4 4.84 -12.80 -12.79
N PRO A 5 5.73 -12.28 -13.67
CA PRO A 5 6.50 -11.08 -13.37
C PRO A 5 5.62 -9.82 -13.30
N ILE A 6 4.57 -9.78 -14.12
CA ILE A 6 3.60 -8.67 -14.07
C ILE A 6 2.85 -8.68 -12.73
N GLY A 7 2.40 -9.85 -12.28
CA GLY A 7 1.77 -9.99 -10.97
C GLY A 7 2.71 -9.63 -9.81
N ALA A 8 3.98 -10.06 -9.88
CA ALA A 8 5.00 -9.72 -8.89
C ALA A 8 5.32 -8.21 -8.88
N SER A 9 5.40 -7.57 -10.05
CA SER A 9 5.61 -6.12 -10.15
C SER A 9 4.42 -5.34 -9.63
N LEU A 10 3.18 -5.76 -9.91
CA LEU A 10 1.98 -5.15 -9.36
C LEU A 10 1.96 -5.25 -7.82
N PHE A 11 2.33 -6.40 -7.28
CA PHE A 11 2.47 -6.59 -5.83
C PHE A 11 3.55 -5.67 -5.25
N ALA A 12 4.77 -5.68 -5.77
CA ALA A 12 5.87 -4.86 -5.27
C ALA A 12 5.62 -3.36 -5.37
N SER A 13 4.89 -2.90 -6.40
CA SER A 13 4.54 -1.49 -6.55
C SER A 13 3.45 -1.03 -5.58
N SER A 14 2.69 -1.96 -5.02
CA SER A 14 1.62 -1.66 -4.06
C SER A 14 2.10 -1.80 -2.61
N GLU A 15 2.96 -2.79 -2.36
CA GLU A 15 3.47 -3.14 -1.05
C GLU A 15 4.81 -2.44 -0.77
N GLY A 16 4.77 -1.22 -0.29
CA GLY A 16 5.96 -0.42 0.01
C GLY A 16 6.35 -0.39 1.49
N SER A 17 7.36 0.42 1.79
CA SER A 17 7.81 0.71 3.17
C SER A 17 6.69 1.30 4.05
N GLY A 18 5.74 2.01 3.46
CA GLY A 18 4.55 2.53 4.13
C GLY A 18 3.68 1.45 4.73
N LEU A 19 3.56 0.30 4.08
CA LEU A 19 2.87 -0.87 4.62
C LEU A 19 3.59 -1.41 5.86
N PHE A 20 4.89 -1.64 5.75
CA PHE A 20 5.68 -2.18 6.87
C PHE A 20 5.65 -1.28 8.10
N ILE A 21 5.86 0.03 7.94
CA ILE A 21 5.87 0.97 9.06
C ILE A 21 4.44 1.33 9.48
N GLY A 22 3.58 1.65 8.52
CA GLY A 22 2.22 2.13 8.77
C GLY A 22 1.32 1.06 9.36
N LEU A 23 1.21 -0.11 8.73
CA LEU A 23 0.37 -1.20 9.24
C LEU A 23 0.94 -1.81 10.53
N ALA A 24 2.26 -1.97 10.64
CA ALA A 24 2.87 -2.45 11.87
C ALA A 24 2.61 -1.49 13.04
N GLY A 25 2.75 -0.17 12.82
CA GLY A 25 2.46 0.85 13.82
C GLY A 25 0.97 0.89 14.20
N THR A 26 0.09 0.84 13.21
CA THR A 26 -1.36 0.80 13.45
C THR A 26 -1.78 -0.52 14.12
N GLY A 27 -1.20 -1.65 13.72
CA GLY A 27 -1.42 -2.94 14.36
C GLY A 27 -0.99 -2.97 15.83
N ALA A 28 0.15 -2.35 16.15
CA ALA A 28 0.62 -2.20 17.53
C ALA A 28 -0.31 -1.30 18.36
N ALA A 29 -0.82 -0.21 17.79
CA ALA A 29 -1.70 0.73 18.47
C ALA A 29 -3.15 0.26 18.57
N SER A 30 -3.67 -0.30 17.48
CA SER A 30 -5.09 -0.60 17.32
C SER A 30 -5.42 -2.10 17.20
N GLY A 31 -4.44 -2.99 17.09
CA GLY A 31 -4.66 -4.43 16.97
C GLY A 31 -5.00 -4.89 15.56
N ILE A 32 -5.64 -6.07 15.42
CA ILE A 32 -5.81 -6.77 14.14
C ILE A 32 -6.84 -6.16 13.18
N ALA A 33 -7.69 -5.25 13.64
CA ALA A 33 -8.74 -4.65 12.80
C ALA A 33 -8.18 -3.93 11.57
N VAL A 34 -6.95 -3.46 11.61
CA VAL A 34 -6.27 -2.83 10.47
C VAL A 34 -6.10 -3.78 9.27
N ALA A 35 -6.11 -5.10 9.47
CA ALA A 35 -6.07 -6.09 8.39
C ALA A 35 -7.25 -5.97 7.41
N GLY A 36 -8.38 -5.40 7.86
CA GLY A 36 -9.52 -5.09 7.01
C GLY A 36 -9.19 -4.15 5.86
N PHE A 37 -8.15 -3.35 6.00
CA PHE A 37 -7.62 -2.45 4.95
C PHE A 37 -7.13 -3.26 3.75
N GLU A 38 -6.31 -4.27 3.99
CA GLU A 38 -5.74 -5.13 2.94
C GLU A 38 -6.79 -6.08 2.33
N TRP A 39 -7.67 -6.62 3.16
CA TRP A 39 -8.72 -7.50 2.65
C TRP A 39 -9.71 -6.79 1.73
N ASN A 40 -9.95 -5.51 1.95
CA ASN A 40 -10.79 -4.70 1.07
C ASN A 40 -10.22 -4.64 -0.34
N ALA A 41 -8.91 -4.53 -0.49
CA ALA A 41 -8.24 -4.52 -1.79
C ALA A 41 -8.53 -5.80 -2.61
N THR A 42 -8.66 -6.96 -1.95
CA THR A 42 -8.95 -8.24 -2.62
C THR A 42 -10.27 -8.20 -3.39
N TYR A 43 -11.33 -7.67 -2.81
CA TYR A 43 -12.64 -7.56 -3.48
C TYR A 43 -12.59 -6.64 -4.68
N VAL A 44 -11.87 -5.54 -4.54
CA VAL A 44 -11.74 -4.54 -5.60
C VAL A 44 -10.85 -5.05 -6.73
N LEU A 45 -9.79 -5.81 -6.43
CA LEU A 45 -8.97 -6.46 -7.44
C LEU A 45 -9.74 -7.52 -8.24
N LEU A 46 -10.64 -8.26 -7.60
CA LEU A 46 -11.56 -9.14 -8.31
C LEU A 46 -12.49 -8.35 -9.23
N ALA A 47 -13.06 -7.25 -8.76
CA ALA A 47 -13.87 -6.36 -9.60
C ALA A 47 -13.05 -5.76 -10.75
N LEU A 48 -11.80 -5.36 -10.51
CA LEU A 48 -10.88 -4.92 -11.55
C LEU A 48 -10.73 -5.98 -12.64
N ALA A 49 -10.40 -7.21 -12.26
CA ALA A 49 -10.14 -8.32 -13.19
C ALA A 49 -11.36 -8.70 -14.03
N TRP A 50 -12.55 -8.76 -13.43
CA TRP A 50 -13.74 -9.26 -14.10
C TRP A 50 -14.61 -8.20 -14.77
N VAL A 51 -14.56 -6.96 -14.29
CA VAL A 51 -15.41 -5.87 -14.81
C VAL A 51 -14.59 -4.85 -15.59
N PHE A 52 -13.52 -4.32 -15.02
CA PHE A 52 -12.79 -3.19 -15.61
C PHE A 52 -11.82 -3.62 -16.70
N VAL A 53 -11.06 -4.68 -16.51
CA VAL A 53 -10.06 -5.17 -17.48
C VAL A 53 -10.69 -5.52 -18.84
N PRO A 54 -11.80 -6.27 -18.94
CA PRO A 54 -12.46 -6.52 -20.21
C PRO A 54 -12.87 -5.24 -20.95
N VAL A 55 -13.34 -4.23 -20.20
CA VAL A 55 -13.73 -2.93 -20.77
C VAL A 55 -12.51 -2.17 -21.31
N TYR A 56 -11.41 -2.18 -20.59
CA TYR A 56 -10.18 -1.49 -21.00
C TYR A 56 -9.58 -2.15 -22.26
N ILE A 57 -9.48 -3.47 -22.26
CA ILE A 57 -8.95 -4.23 -23.41
C ILE A 57 -9.83 -4.00 -24.65
N SER A 58 -11.15 -4.10 -24.52
CA SER A 58 -12.08 -3.92 -25.65
C SER A 58 -12.06 -2.48 -26.20
N SER A 59 -11.75 -1.50 -25.35
CA SER A 59 -11.69 -0.08 -25.74
C SER A 59 -10.36 0.29 -26.41
N GLY A 60 -9.33 -0.55 -26.35
CA GLY A 60 -8.03 -0.30 -26.98
C GLY A 60 -7.31 0.95 -26.47
N ILE A 61 -7.46 1.26 -25.18
CA ILE A 61 -6.92 2.47 -24.53
C ILE A 61 -5.76 2.12 -23.61
N VAL A 62 -4.83 3.05 -23.48
CA VAL A 62 -3.66 2.88 -22.59
C VAL A 62 -3.82 3.66 -21.29
N THR A 63 -4.64 4.70 -21.28
CA THR A 63 -4.80 5.60 -20.13
C THR A 63 -6.24 5.91 -19.82
N MET A 64 -6.58 6.08 -18.53
CA MET A 64 -7.94 6.45 -18.10
C MET A 64 -8.41 7.80 -18.64
N PRO A 65 -7.59 8.87 -18.65
CA PRO A 65 -7.98 10.13 -19.30
C PRO A 65 -8.32 9.99 -20.78
N GLU A 66 -7.64 9.10 -21.49
CA GLU A 66 -7.95 8.80 -22.89
C GLU A 66 -9.32 8.11 -23.04
N TYR A 67 -9.62 7.14 -22.15
CA TYR A 67 -10.92 6.49 -22.13
C TYR A 67 -12.06 7.48 -21.95
N LEU A 68 -11.94 8.34 -20.96
CA LEU A 68 -12.95 9.35 -20.67
C LEU A 68 -13.07 10.39 -21.80
N GLY A 69 -11.94 10.77 -22.41
CA GLY A 69 -11.93 11.64 -23.59
C GLY A 69 -12.66 11.03 -24.79
N ARG A 70 -12.46 9.72 -25.05
CA ARG A 70 -13.17 9.01 -26.14
C ARG A 70 -14.66 8.82 -25.84
N ARG A 71 -15.03 8.51 -24.59
CA ARG A 71 -16.40 8.21 -24.19
C ARG A 71 -17.28 9.45 -24.10
N PHE A 72 -16.80 10.53 -23.52
CA PHE A 72 -17.57 11.75 -23.26
C PHE A 72 -17.22 12.89 -24.21
N GLY A 73 -16.19 12.73 -25.03
CA GLY A 73 -15.74 13.72 -26.00
C GLY A 73 -14.89 14.85 -25.41
N GLY A 74 -13.94 15.33 -26.21
CA GLY A 74 -13.22 16.57 -25.96
C GLY A 74 -11.81 16.45 -25.38
N GLU A 75 -10.87 17.09 -26.08
CA GLU A 75 -9.47 17.27 -25.66
C GLU A 75 -9.35 17.97 -24.30
N ARG A 76 -10.31 18.82 -23.94
CA ARG A 76 -10.31 19.54 -22.65
C ARG A 76 -10.41 18.60 -21.46
N ILE A 77 -11.30 17.59 -21.52
CA ILE A 77 -11.46 16.57 -20.45
C ILE A 77 -10.18 15.77 -20.32
N ARG A 78 -9.62 15.34 -21.43
CA ARG A 78 -8.36 14.58 -21.45
C ARG A 78 -7.22 15.37 -20.83
N MET A 79 -7.02 16.64 -21.24
CA MET A 79 -5.97 17.49 -20.70
C MET A 79 -6.14 17.76 -19.21
N TYR A 80 -7.35 18.10 -18.76
CA TYR A 80 -7.63 18.36 -17.35
C TYR A 80 -7.35 17.12 -16.48
N LEU A 81 -7.89 15.97 -16.86
CA LEU A 81 -7.71 14.74 -16.10
C LEU A 81 -6.26 14.24 -16.11
N SER A 82 -5.54 14.38 -17.22
CA SER A 82 -4.11 14.03 -17.28
C SER A 82 -3.28 14.91 -16.37
N THR A 83 -3.53 16.22 -16.36
CA THR A 83 -2.84 17.15 -15.46
C THR A 83 -3.17 16.88 -14.01
N LEU A 84 -4.43 16.64 -13.68
CA LEU A 84 -4.88 16.31 -12.33
C LEU A 84 -4.25 14.99 -11.85
N SER A 85 -4.23 13.95 -12.68
CA SER A 85 -3.62 12.66 -12.36
C SER A 85 -2.12 12.80 -12.12
N LEU A 86 -1.42 13.60 -12.93
CA LEU A 86 0.01 13.88 -12.74
C LEU A 86 0.27 14.57 -11.39
N LEU A 87 -0.49 15.63 -11.10
CA LEU A 87 -0.36 16.36 -9.84
C LEU A 87 -0.63 15.45 -8.63
N LEU A 88 -1.70 14.66 -8.67
CA LEU A 88 -2.01 13.69 -7.61
C LEU A 88 -0.89 12.65 -7.45
N SER A 89 -0.34 12.14 -8.53
CA SER A 89 0.77 11.18 -8.47
C SER A 89 2.01 11.77 -7.82
N VAL A 90 2.38 13.01 -8.18
CA VAL A 90 3.57 13.67 -7.63
C VAL A 90 3.37 14.07 -6.16
N PHE A 91 2.26 14.73 -5.84
CA PHE A 91 2.06 15.28 -4.49
C PHE A 91 1.52 14.29 -3.46
N THR A 92 0.91 13.20 -3.88
CA THR A 92 0.42 12.17 -2.96
C THR A 92 1.28 10.91 -3.00
N LYS A 93 1.27 10.17 -4.11
CA LYS A 93 1.94 8.87 -4.19
C LYS A 93 3.45 8.96 -3.98
N ILE A 94 4.14 9.70 -4.85
CA ILE A 94 5.61 9.79 -4.79
C ILE A 94 6.08 10.36 -3.45
N SER A 95 5.44 11.42 -2.95
CA SER A 95 5.84 12.01 -1.68
C SER A 95 5.60 11.08 -0.47
N THR A 96 4.50 10.33 -0.45
CA THR A 96 4.20 9.37 0.61
C THR A 96 5.20 8.22 0.60
N ASP A 97 5.49 7.65 -0.57
CA ASP A 97 6.41 6.53 -0.70
C ASP A 97 7.86 6.93 -0.36
N LEU A 98 8.28 8.11 -0.81
CA LEU A 98 9.59 8.66 -0.47
C LEU A 98 9.74 8.93 1.04
N TYR A 99 8.72 9.52 1.65
CA TYR A 99 8.75 9.82 3.09
C TYR A 99 8.81 8.53 3.91
N SER A 100 7.95 7.56 3.62
CA SER A 100 7.93 6.29 4.34
C SER A 100 9.21 5.48 4.14
N GLY A 101 9.75 5.49 2.91
CA GLY A 101 11.04 4.85 2.62
C GLY A 101 12.20 5.51 3.34
N ALA A 102 12.28 6.84 3.34
CA ALA A 102 13.31 7.59 4.05
C ALA A 102 13.21 7.41 5.56
N LEU A 103 11.99 7.33 6.10
CA LEU A 103 11.76 7.04 7.51
C LEU A 103 12.24 5.63 7.88
N PHE A 104 12.02 4.64 7.01
CA PHE A 104 12.52 3.29 7.19
C PHE A 104 14.05 3.25 7.24
N VAL A 105 14.71 3.94 6.31
CA VAL A 105 16.18 4.07 6.30
C VAL A 105 16.69 4.78 7.55
N GLN A 106 16.00 5.82 8.00
CA GLN A 106 16.36 6.52 9.25
C GLN A 106 16.26 5.60 10.47
N VAL A 107 15.19 4.82 10.58
CA VAL A 107 15.00 3.90 11.71
C VAL A 107 15.99 2.75 11.70
N CYS A 108 16.31 2.19 10.54
CA CYS A 108 17.19 1.03 10.41
C CYS A 108 18.67 1.39 10.41
N LEU A 109 19.07 2.47 9.73
CA LEU A 109 20.45 2.85 9.51
C LEU A 109 20.88 4.13 10.29
N GLY A 110 19.93 4.84 10.89
CA GLY A 110 20.20 6.07 11.63
C GLY A 110 20.56 7.27 10.74
N TRP A 111 20.28 7.21 9.44
CA TRP A 111 20.62 8.29 8.50
C TRP A 111 19.67 9.47 8.63
N ASN A 112 20.15 10.64 8.18
CA ASN A 112 19.29 11.82 8.13
C ASN A 112 18.18 11.64 7.09
N LEU A 113 16.95 12.00 7.45
CA LEU A 113 15.75 11.86 6.61
C LEU A 113 15.92 12.50 5.23
N TYR A 114 16.48 13.72 5.17
CA TYR A 114 16.66 14.44 3.90
C TYR A 114 17.70 13.77 2.99
N VAL A 115 18.80 13.29 3.56
CA VAL A 115 19.85 12.59 2.80
C VAL A 115 19.26 11.28 2.23
N SER A 116 18.54 10.54 3.04
CA SER A 116 17.87 9.31 2.62
C SER A 116 16.88 9.54 1.48
N THR A 117 16.07 10.60 1.58
CA THR A 117 15.09 10.96 0.54
C THR A 117 15.79 11.30 -0.78
N VAL A 118 16.82 12.15 -0.74
CA VAL A 118 17.57 12.55 -1.95
C VAL A 118 18.27 11.35 -2.57
N LEU A 119 18.90 10.50 -1.77
CA LEU A 119 19.58 9.30 -2.26
C LEU A 119 18.59 8.34 -2.95
N MET A 120 17.43 8.09 -2.34
CA MET A 120 16.40 7.24 -2.92
C MET A 120 15.88 7.80 -4.25
N LEU A 121 15.65 9.12 -4.32
CA LEU A 121 15.24 9.78 -5.56
C LEU A 121 16.27 9.61 -6.67
N VAL A 122 17.55 9.85 -6.37
CA VAL A 122 18.64 9.74 -7.35
C VAL A 122 18.75 8.29 -7.85
N VAL A 123 18.77 7.31 -6.96
CA VAL A 123 18.89 5.90 -7.33
C VAL A 123 17.69 5.46 -8.18
N THR A 124 16.46 5.82 -7.77
CA THR A 124 15.25 5.50 -8.52
C THR A 124 15.25 6.14 -9.91
N ALA A 125 15.64 7.43 -10.01
CA ALA A 125 15.73 8.12 -11.27
C ALA A 125 16.76 7.46 -12.21
N LEU A 126 17.92 7.11 -11.71
CA LEU A 126 18.98 6.48 -12.52
C LEU A 126 18.52 5.15 -13.12
N TYR A 127 17.98 4.22 -12.34
CA TYR A 127 17.58 2.93 -12.89
C TYR A 127 16.34 3.02 -13.79
N THR A 128 15.41 3.95 -13.49
CA THR A 128 14.21 4.16 -14.30
C THR A 128 14.55 4.79 -15.65
N ILE A 129 15.42 5.78 -15.68
CA ILE A 129 15.87 6.46 -16.92
C ILE A 129 16.70 5.49 -17.78
N ALA A 130 17.60 4.73 -17.17
CA ALA A 130 18.50 3.83 -17.89
C ALA A 130 17.79 2.57 -18.41
N GLY A 131 16.86 2.01 -17.66
CA GLY A 131 16.27 0.70 -17.95
C GLY A 131 14.81 0.70 -18.42
N GLY A 132 14.09 1.82 -18.25
CA GLY A 132 12.68 1.92 -18.63
C GLY A 132 11.77 0.93 -17.89
N LEU A 133 10.56 0.75 -18.42
CA LEU A 133 9.52 -0.09 -17.80
C LEU A 133 9.93 -1.56 -17.62
N ALA A 134 10.66 -2.12 -18.57
CA ALA A 134 11.09 -3.52 -18.49
C ALA A 134 12.03 -3.76 -17.30
N ALA A 135 13.01 -2.88 -17.09
CA ALA A 135 13.91 -2.98 -15.95
C ALA A 135 13.16 -2.85 -14.62
N VAL A 136 12.19 -1.96 -14.53
CA VAL A 136 11.33 -1.79 -13.34
C VAL A 136 10.62 -3.11 -13.02
N ILE A 137 9.97 -3.76 -13.98
CA ILE A 137 9.27 -5.03 -13.76
C ILE A 137 10.20 -6.13 -13.25
N TYR A 138 11.43 -6.23 -13.78
CA TYR A 138 12.41 -7.22 -13.30
C TYR A 138 12.92 -6.89 -11.89
N THR A 139 13.21 -5.64 -11.59
CA THR A 139 13.62 -5.22 -10.24
C THR A 139 12.52 -5.44 -9.22
N ASP A 140 11.28 -5.13 -9.55
CA ASP A 140 10.11 -5.35 -8.70
C ASP A 140 9.90 -6.84 -8.42
N THR A 141 10.10 -7.68 -9.44
CA THR A 141 10.03 -9.14 -9.26
C THR A 141 11.05 -9.63 -8.25
N LEU A 142 12.30 -9.15 -8.33
CA LEU A 142 13.34 -9.48 -7.36
C LEU A 142 12.97 -8.97 -5.95
N GLN A 143 12.49 -7.75 -5.86
CA GLN A 143 12.03 -7.15 -4.59
C GLN A 143 10.91 -7.96 -3.95
N THR A 144 9.94 -8.44 -4.72
CA THR A 144 8.86 -9.32 -4.24
C THR A 144 9.41 -10.57 -3.54
N PHE A 145 10.37 -11.25 -4.14
CA PHE A 145 10.99 -12.43 -3.51
C PHE A 145 11.71 -12.06 -2.20
N ILE A 146 12.46 -10.96 -2.19
CA ILE A 146 13.16 -10.49 -0.98
C ILE A 146 12.14 -10.15 0.12
N MET A 147 11.04 -9.46 -0.22
CA MET A 147 9.99 -9.10 0.72
C MET A 147 9.31 -10.33 1.33
N ILE A 148 8.95 -11.32 0.52
CA ILE A 148 8.32 -12.57 1.00
C ILE A 148 9.26 -13.31 1.97
N ILE A 149 10.52 -13.50 1.58
CA ILE A 149 11.52 -14.16 2.44
C ILE A 149 11.71 -13.37 3.75
N GLY A 150 11.85 -12.05 3.67
CA GLY A 150 12.00 -11.17 4.83
C GLY A 150 10.78 -11.24 5.76
N ALA A 151 9.57 -11.24 5.21
CA ALA A 151 8.34 -11.36 5.98
C ALA A 151 8.23 -12.72 6.70
N ILE A 152 8.63 -13.81 6.06
CA ILE A 152 8.65 -15.15 6.67
C ILE A 152 9.65 -15.19 7.85
N ILE A 153 10.87 -14.70 7.64
CA ILE A 153 11.90 -14.63 8.69
C ILE A 153 11.42 -13.78 9.86
N LEU A 154 10.85 -12.62 9.59
CA LEU A 154 10.32 -11.71 10.61
C LEU A 154 9.20 -12.38 11.41
N THR A 155 8.26 -13.03 10.74
CA THR A 155 7.14 -13.74 11.37
C THR A 155 7.64 -14.87 12.29
N ILE A 156 8.55 -15.72 11.81
CA ILE A 156 9.14 -16.79 12.61
C ILE A 156 9.86 -16.23 13.82
N THR A 157 10.66 -15.19 13.64
CA THR A 157 11.41 -14.56 14.73
C THR A 157 10.48 -13.93 15.78
N ALA A 158 9.42 -13.26 15.32
CA ALA A 158 8.41 -12.66 16.20
C ALA A 158 7.69 -13.72 17.03
N PHE A 159 7.20 -14.79 16.39
CA PHE A 159 6.50 -15.87 17.12
C PHE A 159 7.41 -16.64 18.06
N ASN A 160 8.67 -16.88 17.72
CA ASN A 160 9.64 -17.47 18.64
C ASN A 160 9.88 -16.59 19.88
N LYS A 161 9.79 -15.27 19.73
CA LYS A 161 10.01 -14.33 20.84
C LYS A 161 8.85 -14.27 21.82
N ILE A 162 7.64 -14.64 21.42
CA ILE A 162 6.42 -14.64 22.24
C ILE A 162 5.96 -16.06 22.62
N ASP A 163 6.77 -17.08 22.36
CA ASP A 163 6.45 -18.49 22.61
C ASP A 163 5.17 -18.98 21.92
N GLY A 164 4.93 -18.51 20.69
CA GLY A 164 3.86 -18.98 19.82
C GLY A 164 2.64 -18.05 19.72
N TYR A 165 1.81 -18.34 18.74
CA TYR A 165 0.64 -17.51 18.41
C TYR A 165 -0.38 -17.40 19.55
N HIS A 166 -0.60 -18.46 20.32
CA HIS A 166 -1.60 -18.46 21.40
C HIS A 166 -1.26 -17.54 22.59
N ASN A 167 0.01 -17.12 22.72
CA ASN A 167 0.43 -16.14 23.71
C ASN A 167 0.30 -14.68 23.24
N LEU A 168 -0.01 -14.46 21.96
CA LEU A 168 -0.04 -13.12 21.35
C LEU A 168 -0.94 -12.15 22.13
N GLU A 169 -2.14 -12.57 22.47
CA GLU A 169 -3.09 -11.74 23.22
C GLU A 169 -2.57 -11.35 24.60
N LYS A 170 -2.01 -12.32 25.35
CA LYS A 170 -1.46 -12.08 26.68
C LYS A 170 -0.25 -11.14 26.64
N VAL A 171 0.64 -11.34 25.67
CA VAL A 171 1.82 -10.48 25.49
C VAL A 171 1.41 -9.07 25.07
N TYR A 172 0.44 -8.95 24.17
CA TYR A 172 -0.08 -7.65 23.73
C TYR A 172 -0.69 -6.85 24.90
N LEU A 173 -1.53 -7.47 25.71
CA LEU A 173 -2.16 -6.81 26.86
C LEU A 173 -1.16 -6.36 27.95
N ASN A 174 0.01 -6.99 28.01
CA ASN A 174 1.09 -6.63 28.92
C ASN A 174 2.14 -5.69 28.29
N ALA A 175 2.01 -5.37 26.99
CA ALA A 175 2.96 -4.51 26.28
C ALA A 175 2.68 -3.03 26.58
N ILE A 176 3.53 -2.42 27.40
CA ILE A 176 3.47 -0.99 27.69
C ILE A 176 4.63 -0.30 26.99
N PRO A 177 4.39 0.77 26.21
CA PRO A 177 5.44 1.50 25.52
C PRO A 177 6.38 2.20 26.49
N SER A 178 7.66 2.34 26.12
CA SER A 178 8.68 3.00 26.92
C SER A 178 8.45 4.50 27.11
N LYS A 179 7.74 5.14 26.17
CA LYS A 179 7.34 6.54 26.24
C LYS A 179 5.86 6.65 26.55
N ILE A 180 5.56 7.16 27.75
CA ILE A 180 4.18 7.41 28.20
C ILE A 180 3.93 8.91 28.07
N ILE A 181 2.85 9.28 27.37
CA ILE A 181 2.41 10.69 27.29
C ILE A 181 1.49 10.94 28.49
N PRO A 182 1.84 11.86 29.41
CA PRO A 182 1.01 12.14 30.57
C PRO A 182 -0.40 12.59 30.14
N ASN A 183 -1.39 12.20 30.92
CA ASN A 183 -2.81 12.54 30.70
C ASN A 183 -3.43 11.99 29.40
N THR A 184 -2.89 10.92 28.84
CA THR A 184 -3.49 10.22 27.69
C THR A 184 -3.63 8.72 27.98
N THR A 185 -4.58 8.07 27.31
CA THR A 185 -4.78 6.61 27.35
C THR A 185 -4.08 5.88 26.19
N CYS A 186 -3.30 6.62 25.39
CA CYS A 186 -2.66 6.07 24.17
C CYS A 186 -1.62 4.97 24.46
N HIS A 187 -1.13 4.89 25.71
CA HIS A 187 -0.16 3.88 26.12
C HIS A 187 -0.81 2.57 26.65
N LEU A 188 -2.13 2.56 26.80
CA LEU A 188 -2.83 1.39 27.31
C LEU A 188 -3.20 0.46 26.16
N PRO A 189 -2.86 -0.84 26.26
CA PRO A 189 -3.31 -1.84 25.30
C PRO A 189 -4.84 -1.88 25.24
N ARG A 190 -5.37 -2.01 24.04
CA ARG A 190 -6.82 -2.06 23.85
C ARG A 190 -7.38 -3.43 24.17
N ALA A 191 -8.48 -3.51 24.89
CA ALA A 191 -9.15 -4.77 25.20
C ALA A 191 -9.77 -5.44 23.94
N ASP A 192 -10.15 -4.63 22.94
CA ASP A 192 -10.73 -5.09 21.67
C ASP A 192 -9.70 -5.29 20.56
N ALA A 193 -8.40 -5.31 20.88
CA ALA A 193 -7.32 -5.40 19.90
C ALA A 193 -7.37 -6.67 19.02
N MET A 194 -7.88 -7.78 19.55
CA MET A 194 -8.02 -9.05 18.83
C MET A 194 -9.36 -9.20 18.10
N HIS A 195 -10.23 -8.17 18.13
CA HIS A 195 -11.47 -8.15 17.37
C HIS A 195 -11.27 -7.55 15.99
N LEU A 196 -11.51 -8.35 14.94
CA LEU A 196 -11.42 -7.89 13.54
C LEU A 196 -12.59 -6.97 13.17
N PHE A 197 -13.80 -7.34 13.59
CA PHE A 197 -15.02 -6.57 13.35
C PHE A 197 -15.37 -5.78 14.60
N ARG A 198 -15.09 -4.47 14.57
CA ARG A 198 -15.36 -3.56 15.68
C ARG A 198 -16.73 -2.92 15.54
N ASP A 199 -17.21 -2.37 16.65
CA ASP A 199 -18.51 -1.70 16.70
C ASP A 199 -18.68 -0.70 15.53
N PRO A 200 -19.83 -0.73 14.80
CA PRO A 200 -20.04 0.10 13.62
C PRO A 200 -20.19 1.58 13.92
N VAL A 201 -20.47 1.96 15.17
CA VAL A 201 -20.75 3.36 15.57
C VAL A 201 -19.67 3.90 16.51
N ALA A 202 -19.28 3.13 17.52
CA ALA A 202 -18.37 3.59 18.58
C ALA A 202 -16.91 3.12 18.38
N GLY A 203 -16.66 2.21 17.45
CA GLY A 203 -15.32 1.68 17.16
C GLY A 203 -14.41 2.72 16.49
N ASP A 204 -13.12 2.70 16.78
CA ASP A 204 -12.10 3.51 16.09
C ASP A 204 -11.89 3.09 14.62
N LEU A 205 -12.07 1.80 14.32
CA LEU A 205 -12.05 1.22 12.98
C LEU A 205 -13.37 0.45 12.76
N PRO A 206 -14.49 1.16 12.55
CA PRO A 206 -15.79 0.52 12.43
C PRO A 206 -15.82 -0.40 11.20
N TRP A 207 -16.31 -1.65 11.37
CA TRP A 207 -16.28 -2.64 10.30
C TRP A 207 -17.06 -2.20 9.04
N THR A 208 -18.10 -1.40 9.21
CA THR A 208 -18.89 -0.83 8.12
C THR A 208 -18.08 0.16 7.29
N GLY A 209 -17.32 1.02 7.95
CA GLY A 209 -16.40 1.95 7.30
C GLY A 209 -15.25 1.24 6.59
N MET A 210 -14.68 0.22 7.24
CA MET A 210 -13.60 -0.59 6.69
C MET A 210 -14.04 -1.40 5.47
N THR A 211 -15.29 -1.89 5.45
CA THR A 211 -15.77 -2.71 4.33
C THR A 211 -16.36 -1.85 3.21
N PHE A 212 -17.29 -0.95 3.51
CA PHE A 212 -18.01 -0.20 2.47
C PHE A 212 -17.35 1.14 2.14
N GLY A 213 -16.87 1.88 3.14
CA GLY A 213 -16.22 3.17 2.92
C GLY A 213 -14.90 3.04 2.17
N LEU A 214 -14.06 2.09 2.57
CA LEU A 214 -12.79 1.83 1.90
C LEU A 214 -12.95 1.27 0.48
N THR A 215 -14.05 0.57 0.16
CA THR A 215 -14.30 0.07 -1.19
C THR A 215 -14.36 1.21 -2.21
N ILE A 216 -14.88 2.37 -1.85
CA ILE A 216 -14.94 3.54 -2.72
C ILE A 216 -13.52 4.03 -3.03
N LEU A 217 -12.70 4.19 -2.00
CA LEU A 217 -11.30 4.61 -2.15
C LEU A 217 -10.46 3.56 -2.91
N ALA A 218 -10.62 2.28 -2.57
CA ALA A 218 -9.93 1.18 -3.20
C ALA A 218 -10.32 1.04 -4.69
N THR A 219 -11.58 1.28 -5.05
CA THR A 219 -12.02 1.28 -6.45
C THR A 219 -11.33 2.40 -7.23
N TRP A 220 -11.23 3.58 -6.65
CA TRP A 220 -10.46 4.66 -7.28
C TRP A 220 -8.99 4.25 -7.43
N TYR A 221 -8.37 3.76 -6.37
CA TYR A 221 -6.95 3.44 -6.36
C TYR A 221 -6.59 2.32 -7.34
N TRP A 222 -7.32 1.21 -7.35
CA TRP A 222 -6.99 0.03 -8.16
C TRP A 222 -7.56 0.06 -9.58
N CYS A 223 -8.77 0.58 -9.75
CA CYS A 223 -9.48 0.48 -11.04
C CYS A 223 -9.26 1.68 -11.95
N THR A 224 -8.86 2.83 -11.42
CA THR A 224 -8.70 4.05 -12.24
C THR A 224 -7.29 4.60 -12.26
N ASP A 225 -6.38 4.06 -11.44
CA ASP A 225 -5.01 4.49 -11.40
C ASP A 225 -4.23 4.09 -12.66
N GLN A 226 -3.46 5.04 -13.17
CA GLN A 226 -2.73 4.86 -14.43
C GLN A 226 -1.70 3.74 -14.36
N ALA A 227 -0.99 3.58 -13.24
CA ALA A 227 0.04 2.56 -13.10
C ALA A 227 -0.55 1.16 -13.18
N SER A 228 -1.67 0.91 -12.50
CA SER A 228 -2.38 -0.36 -12.52
C SER A 228 -2.93 -0.68 -13.91
N VAL A 229 -3.55 0.29 -14.57
CA VAL A 229 -4.09 0.12 -15.94
C VAL A 229 -2.98 -0.16 -16.94
N GLN A 230 -1.86 0.53 -16.88
CA GLN A 230 -0.73 0.34 -17.79
C GLN A 230 -0.05 -1.02 -17.61
N LEU A 231 0.10 -1.51 -16.38
CA LEU A 231 0.66 -2.85 -16.11
C LEU A 231 -0.22 -3.98 -16.68
N ILE A 232 -1.54 -3.81 -16.64
CA ILE A 232 -2.48 -4.79 -17.18
C ILE A 232 -2.43 -4.84 -18.71
N TYR A 233 -2.10 -3.71 -19.37
CA TYR A 233 -2.11 -3.59 -20.83
C TYR A 233 -0.84 -4.15 -21.49
N ASN A 234 0.28 -4.28 -20.78
CA ASN A 234 1.56 -4.80 -21.25
C ASN A 234 1.73 -6.30 -20.96
#